data_36dbadf845b05a6b0b57231b442ac6f2
#
_entry.id   36dbadf845b05a6b0b57231b442ac6f2
#
_cell.length_a   1.000
_cell.length_b   1.000
_cell.length_c   1.000
_cell.angle_alpha   90.00
_cell.angle_beta   90.00
_cell.angle_gamma   90.00
#
_symmetry.space_group_name_H-M   'P 1'
#
loop_
_entity.id
_entity.type
_entity.pdbx_description
1 polymer ?
#
loop_
_entity_poly.entity_id
_entity_poly.type
_entity_poly.pdbx_seq_one_letter_code
_entity_poly.pdbx_strand_id
1 'polypeptide(L)'
;MNKRKEVLVLGFALFAMFFGAGNLIFPPSVGINMGDNWLLAGLGFLLTGVGLPLLGVLAFTKVGELENFSTKVSKFFNNAYCSVLVLVIGPLFAIPRTGSTTIEMGVLPALSNMDKFTVTVVSSVIFFAVTLLLVIKESKITDIIGKFLTPIILVILLAITVLGVTGDLGTPVHKVESGMFAFGFIQGYQTMDALASVLFGVVIVKGLKGKGIEDSHEQSGYLTGAGVIAAIGLGLIYFSLMYLGARISGVENSAATTASALYIAEATLGSIGKMAFGICVAAVSYTHLTLPTTSRV
;
A
#
# COMPACT_ATOMS: atom_id res chain seq x y z
N MET A 1 -0.52 21.11 23.23
CA MET A 1 -0.94 20.00 22.35
C MET A 1 -0.50 18.67 22.98
N ASN A 2 -1.35 17.65 23.04
CA ASN A 2 -0.96 16.37 23.65
C ASN A 2 -0.09 15.56 22.66
N LYS A 3 1.22 15.50 22.90
CA LYS A 3 2.21 14.81 22.02
C LYS A 3 1.80 13.37 21.69
N ARG A 4 1.31 12.60 22.68
CA ARG A 4 0.89 11.21 22.47
C ARG A 4 -0.27 11.10 21.46
N LYS A 5 -1.26 11.99 21.56
CA LYS A 5 -2.40 12.02 20.64
C LYS A 5 -1.96 12.36 19.22
N GLU A 6 -1.08 13.33 19.07
CA GLU A 6 -0.55 13.71 17.75
C GLU A 6 0.28 12.58 17.12
N VAL A 7 1.12 11.91 17.89
CA VAL A 7 1.90 10.75 17.42
C VAL A 7 0.97 9.61 16.95
N LEU A 8 -0.12 9.35 17.68
CA LEU A 8 -1.13 8.36 17.28
C LEU A 8 -1.80 8.75 15.95
N VAL A 9 -2.29 9.97 15.84
CA VAL A 9 -2.95 10.47 14.62
C VAL A 9 -1.98 10.40 13.43
N LEU A 10 -0.75 10.84 13.63
CA LEU A 10 0.28 10.80 12.60
C LEU A 10 0.67 9.38 12.20
N GLY A 11 0.71 8.45 13.18
CA GLY A 11 0.99 7.03 12.93
C GLY A 11 -0.09 6.37 12.06
N PHE A 12 -1.36 6.63 12.36
CA PHE A 12 -2.47 6.15 11.51
C PHE A 12 -2.49 6.83 10.14
N ALA A 13 -2.11 8.10 10.07
CA ALA A 13 -1.99 8.80 8.79
C ALA A 13 -0.86 8.18 7.93
N LEU A 14 0.32 7.94 8.50
CA LEU A 14 1.42 7.25 7.82
C LEU A 14 1.03 5.83 7.38
N PHE A 15 0.36 5.08 8.26
CA PHE A 15 -0.17 3.77 7.90
C PHE A 15 -1.08 3.86 6.66
N ALA A 16 -2.07 4.77 6.67
CA ALA A 16 -3.01 4.95 5.57
C ALA A 16 -2.32 5.41 4.27
N MET A 17 -1.29 6.25 4.38
CA MET A 17 -0.52 6.74 3.24
C MET A 17 0.32 5.64 2.58
N PHE A 18 0.87 4.71 3.38
CA PHE A 18 1.63 3.57 2.85
C PHE A 18 0.76 2.39 2.46
N PHE A 19 -0.47 2.30 2.96
CA PHE A 19 -1.33 1.15 2.69
C PHE A 19 -2.06 1.30 1.35
N GLY A 20 -1.43 0.86 0.27
CA GLY A 20 -1.93 0.91 -1.09
C GLY A 20 -2.38 -0.46 -1.64
N ALA A 21 -2.86 -0.47 -2.90
CA ALA A 21 -3.28 -1.71 -3.56
C ALA A 21 -2.15 -2.75 -3.69
N GLY A 22 -0.91 -2.32 -3.93
CA GLY A 22 0.26 -3.21 -3.94
C GLY A 22 0.43 -3.97 -2.63
N ASN A 23 0.15 -3.31 -1.52
CA ASN A 23 0.30 -3.85 -0.17
C ASN A 23 -0.77 -4.90 0.18
N LEU A 24 -1.82 -5.01 -0.63
CA LEU A 24 -2.82 -6.06 -0.54
C LEU A 24 -2.46 -7.31 -1.35
N ILE A 25 -1.74 -7.13 -2.45
CA ILE A 25 -1.50 -8.22 -3.41
C ILE A 25 -0.12 -8.87 -3.29
N PHE A 26 0.93 -8.11 -2.95
CA PHE A 26 2.28 -8.68 -2.84
C PHE A 26 2.47 -9.62 -1.66
N PRO A 27 1.99 -9.31 -0.43
CA PRO A 27 2.17 -10.22 0.69
C PRO A 27 1.59 -11.61 0.47
N PRO A 28 0.31 -11.81 0.03
CA PRO A 28 -0.20 -13.14 -0.30
C PRO A 28 0.66 -13.86 -1.34
N SER A 29 1.11 -13.15 -2.36
CA SER A 29 1.98 -13.71 -3.41
C SER A 29 3.33 -14.19 -2.85
N VAL A 30 3.93 -13.44 -1.92
CA VAL A 30 5.15 -13.89 -1.23
C VAL A 30 4.89 -15.20 -0.49
N GLY A 31 3.79 -15.27 0.27
CA GLY A 31 3.41 -16.47 0.99
C GLY A 31 3.26 -17.71 0.10
N ILE A 32 2.50 -17.56 -1.00
CA ILE A 32 2.29 -18.65 -1.96
C ILE A 32 3.59 -19.14 -2.60
N ASN A 33 4.45 -18.22 -3.02
CA ASN A 33 5.67 -18.59 -3.71
C ASN A 33 6.73 -19.18 -2.78
N MET A 34 6.72 -18.81 -1.51
CA MET A 34 7.72 -19.26 -0.53
C MET A 34 7.24 -20.42 0.34
N GLY A 35 5.94 -20.70 0.37
CA GLY A 35 5.37 -21.81 1.13
C GLY A 35 5.78 -21.78 2.60
N ASP A 36 6.38 -22.84 3.10
CA ASP A 36 6.84 -22.98 4.49
C ASP A 36 7.95 -21.99 4.88
N ASN A 37 8.69 -21.46 3.91
CA ASN A 37 9.75 -20.47 4.09
C ASN A 37 9.26 -19.00 4.04
N TRP A 38 7.94 -18.77 4.10
CA TRP A 38 7.32 -17.45 4.01
C TRP A 38 7.84 -16.44 5.05
N LEU A 39 8.20 -16.91 6.24
CA LEU A 39 8.67 -16.05 7.33
C LEU A 39 9.99 -15.35 6.98
N LEU A 40 10.95 -16.08 6.41
CA LEU A 40 12.23 -15.50 6.00
C LEU A 40 12.06 -14.52 4.84
N ALA A 41 11.19 -14.83 3.89
CA ALA A 41 10.82 -13.88 2.84
C ALA A 41 10.09 -12.66 3.39
N GLY A 42 9.23 -12.86 4.40
CA GLY A 42 8.54 -11.79 5.11
C GLY A 42 9.49 -10.79 5.77
N LEU A 43 10.59 -11.24 6.36
CA LEU A 43 11.62 -10.35 6.90
C LEU A 43 12.27 -9.50 5.82
N GLY A 44 12.59 -10.08 4.65
CA GLY A 44 13.08 -9.34 3.50
C GLY A 44 12.07 -8.31 2.99
N PHE A 45 10.79 -8.70 2.91
CA PHE A 45 9.68 -7.83 2.51
C PHE A 45 9.52 -6.64 3.46
N LEU A 46 9.52 -6.87 4.77
CA LEU A 46 9.38 -5.80 5.76
C LEU A 46 10.51 -4.79 5.70
N LEU A 47 11.73 -5.23 5.41
CA LEU A 47 12.87 -4.34 5.31
C LEU A 47 12.66 -3.28 4.20
N THR A 48 12.13 -3.67 3.06
CA THR A 48 11.92 -2.79 1.91
C THR A 48 10.53 -2.20 1.82
N GLY A 49 9.49 -2.93 2.21
CA GLY A 49 8.10 -2.47 2.18
C GLY A 49 7.67 -1.64 3.39
N VAL A 50 8.45 -1.67 4.48
CA VAL A 50 8.16 -0.88 5.69
C VAL A 50 9.39 -0.09 6.14
N GLY A 51 10.52 -0.74 6.31
CA GLY A 51 11.74 -0.11 6.85
C GLY A 51 12.25 1.03 5.99
N LEU A 52 12.50 0.79 4.70
CA LEU A 52 12.97 1.82 3.77
C LEU A 52 12.00 3.00 3.63
N PRO A 53 10.67 2.80 3.46
CA PRO A 53 9.71 3.89 3.42
C PRO A 53 9.76 4.78 4.66
N LEU A 54 9.80 4.20 5.85
CA LEU A 54 9.87 4.96 7.09
C LEU A 54 11.19 5.74 7.24
N LEU A 55 12.31 5.14 6.84
CA LEU A 55 13.60 5.85 6.78
C LEU A 55 13.55 7.01 5.79
N GLY A 56 12.88 6.84 4.64
CA GLY A 56 12.68 7.90 3.66
C GLY A 56 11.90 9.09 4.24
N VAL A 57 10.78 8.84 4.93
CA VAL A 57 10.02 9.89 5.62
C VAL A 57 10.84 10.59 6.69
N LEU A 58 11.58 9.83 7.52
CA LEU A 58 12.45 10.40 8.56
C LEU A 58 13.56 11.28 7.99
N ALA A 59 14.12 10.91 6.83
CA ALA A 59 15.14 11.71 6.17
C ALA A 59 14.63 13.13 5.82
N PHE A 60 13.33 13.25 5.49
CA PHE A 60 12.73 14.54 5.15
C PHE A 60 12.65 15.54 6.30
N THR A 61 12.74 15.12 7.55
CA THR A 61 12.85 16.07 8.69
C THR A 61 14.09 16.96 8.57
N LYS A 62 15.14 16.44 7.90
CA LYS A 62 16.40 17.18 7.69
C LYS A 62 16.44 17.92 6.35
N VAL A 63 15.69 17.47 5.36
CA VAL A 63 15.65 18.06 4.01
C VAL A 63 14.63 19.18 3.93
N GLY A 64 13.47 18.99 4.55
CA GLY A 64 12.38 19.95 4.66
C GLY A 64 11.52 20.09 3.41
N GLU A 65 12.12 20.20 2.22
CA GLU A 65 11.45 20.46 0.95
C GLU A 65 11.99 19.58 -0.17
N LEU A 66 11.10 19.19 -1.10
CA LEU A 66 11.49 18.38 -2.26
C LEU A 66 12.51 19.10 -3.15
N GLU A 67 12.38 20.43 -3.24
CA GLU A 67 13.28 21.29 -4.02
C GLU A 67 14.74 21.22 -3.55
N ASN A 68 14.95 20.90 -2.28
CA ASN A 68 16.27 20.81 -1.66
C ASN A 68 16.80 19.36 -1.55
N PHE A 69 15.99 18.38 -1.93
CA PHE A 69 16.27 16.95 -1.68
C PHE A 69 17.64 16.50 -2.20
N SER A 70 17.97 16.83 -3.42
CA SER A 70 19.20 16.39 -4.07
C SER A 70 20.05 17.54 -4.64
N THR A 71 19.79 18.79 -4.23
CA THR A 71 20.53 19.97 -4.67
C THR A 71 22.01 19.92 -4.31
N LYS A 72 22.39 19.15 -3.27
CA LYS A 72 23.79 18.88 -2.91
C LYS A 72 24.58 18.20 -4.04
N VAL A 73 23.93 17.49 -4.94
CA VAL A 73 24.56 16.91 -6.14
C VAL A 73 24.62 17.96 -7.25
N SER A 74 23.46 18.42 -7.72
CA SER A 74 23.34 19.57 -8.62
C SER A 74 21.85 19.95 -8.76
N LYS A 75 21.58 21.20 -9.18
CA LYS A 75 20.19 21.64 -9.49
C LYS A 75 19.57 20.84 -10.64
N PHE A 76 20.37 20.53 -11.67
CA PHE A 76 19.91 19.71 -12.81
C PHE A 76 19.51 18.31 -12.34
N PHE A 77 20.35 17.66 -11.55
CA PHE A 77 20.06 16.33 -11.00
C PHE A 77 18.80 16.35 -10.14
N ASN A 78 18.63 17.35 -9.27
CA ASN A 78 17.41 17.48 -8.44
C ASN A 78 16.16 17.58 -9.30
N ASN A 79 16.15 18.46 -10.30
CA ASN A 79 14.99 18.63 -11.16
C ASN A 79 14.68 17.37 -11.97
N ALA A 80 15.68 16.72 -12.55
CA ALA A 80 15.52 15.47 -13.29
C ALA A 80 14.99 14.35 -12.38
N TYR A 81 15.59 14.17 -11.20
CA TYR A 81 15.17 13.16 -10.22
C TYR A 81 13.74 13.38 -9.75
N CYS A 82 13.38 14.59 -9.33
CA CYS A 82 12.03 14.90 -8.87
C CYS A 82 10.99 14.73 -9.99
N SER A 83 11.33 15.13 -11.24
CA SER A 83 10.44 14.94 -12.38
C SER A 83 10.21 13.46 -12.67
N VAL A 84 11.27 12.64 -12.70
CA VAL A 84 11.17 11.19 -12.90
C VAL A 84 10.37 10.55 -11.76
N LEU A 85 10.63 10.93 -10.51
CA LEU A 85 9.92 10.42 -9.33
C LEU A 85 8.41 10.66 -9.44
N VAL A 86 8.00 11.90 -9.75
CA VAL A 86 6.60 12.26 -9.90
C VAL A 86 5.95 11.53 -11.07
N LEU A 87 6.64 11.40 -12.20
CA LEU A 87 6.16 10.66 -13.36
C LEU A 87 5.97 9.17 -13.07
N VAL A 88 6.91 8.55 -12.35
CA VAL A 88 6.87 7.10 -12.02
C VAL A 88 5.78 6.83 -10.99
N ILE A 89 5.69 7.62 -9.91
CA ILE A 89 4.65 7.44 -8.88
C ILE A 89 3.28 7.85 -9.43
N GLY A 90 3.22 8.79 -10.36
CA GLY A 90 1.99 9.24 -11.00
C GLY A 90 1.63 8.42 -12.26
N PRO A 91 1.63 9.09 -13.42
CA PRO A 91 0.97 8.59 -14.63
C PRO A 91 1.65 7.39 -15.29
N LEU A 92 2.97 7.17 -15.07
CA LEU A 92 3.69 6.13 -15.82
C LEU A 92 3.58 4.74 -15.17
N PHE A 93 3.48 4.65 -13.84
CA PHE A 93 3.55 3.34 -13.18
C PHE A 93 2.49 3.13 -12.10
N ALA A 94 2.47 3.94 -11.02
CA ALA A 94 1.64 3.62 -9.88
C ALA A 94 0.15 3.76 -10.17
N ILE A 95 -0.29 4.82 -10.87
CA ILE A 95 -1.69 5.02 -11.23
C ILE A 95 -2.21 3.94 -12.19
N PRO A 96 -1.52 3.61 -13.31
CA PRO A 96 -1.92 2.50 -14.18
C PRO A 96 -1.98 1.16 -13.45
N ARG A 97 -0.98 0.83 -12.63
CA ARG A 97 -0.98 -0.41 -11.84
C ARG A 97 -2.17 -0.49 -10.90
N THR A 98 -2.47 0.61 -10.22
CA THR A 98 -3.61 0.70 -9.29
C THR A 98 -4.94 0.48 -10.02
N GLY A 99 -5.10 1.08 -11.21
CA GLY A 99 -6.26 0.86 -12.08
C GLY A 99 -6.38 -0.60 -12.53
N SER A 100 -5.29 -1.18 -13.03
CA SER A 100 -5.25 -2.60 -13.43
C SER A 100 -5.63 -3.53 -12.29
N THR A 101 -5.04 -3.35 -11.12
CA THR A 101 -5.36 -4.15 -9.91
C THR A 101 -6.83 -4.03 -9.52
N THR A 102 -7.39 -2.81 -9.55
CA THR A 102 -8.81 -2.58 -9.26
C THR A 102 -9.73 -3.32 -10.22
N ILE A 103 -9.39 -3.29 -11.50
CA ILE A 103 -10.18 -3.97 -12.53
C ILE A 103 -10.07 -5.49 -12.40
N GLU A 104 -8.87 -6.01 -12.24
CA GLU A 104 -8.62 -7.45 -12.12
C GLU A 104 -9.28 -8.08 -10.89
N MET A 105 -9.29 -7.36 -9.76
CA MET A 105 -9.79 -7.90 -8.50
C MET A 105 -11.23 -7.48 -8.19
N GLY A 106 -11.66 -6.30 -8.64
CA GLY A 106 -12.98 -5.76 -8.33
C GLY A 106 -14.01 -5.96 -9.43
N VAL A 107 -13.62 -5.79 -10.70
CA VAL A 107 -14.57 -5.72 -11.81
C VAL A 107 -14.66 -7.03 -12.58
N LEU A 108 -13.53 -7.60 -13.00
CA LEU A 108 -13.52 -8.82 -13.82
C LEU A 108 -14.19 -10.01 -13.15
N PRO A 109 -14.02 -10.25 -11.83
CA PRO A 109 -14.74 -11.35 -11.17
C PRO A 109 -16.25 -11.16 -11.13
N ALA A 110 -16.73 -9.92 -11.08
CA ALA A 110 -18.16 -9.60 -11.07
C ALA A 110 -18.81 -9.68 -12.47
N LEU A 111 -18.03 -9.49 -13.52
CA LEU A 111 -18.48 -9.48 -14.92
C LEU A 111 -17.87 -10.63 -15.74
N SER A 112 -17.70 -11.79 -15.12
CA SER A 112 -17.03 -12.96 -15.71
C SER A 112 -17.69 -13.51 -16.96
N ASN A 113 -18.97 -13.21 -17.21
CA ASN A 113 -19.74 -13.64 -18.37
C ASN A 113 -19.58 -12.74 -19.60
N MET A 114 -18.86 -11.61 -19.46
CA MET A 114 -18.65 -10.64 -20.55
C MET A 114 -17.23 -10.80 -21.14
N ASP A 115 -17.07 -10.28 -22.36
CA ASP A 115 -15.75 -10.27 -22.98
C ASP A 115 -14.73 -9.52 -22.15
N LYS A 116 -13.66 -10.21 -21.75
CA LYS A 116 -12.61 -9.69 -20.85
C LYS A 116 -11.96 -8.42 -21.38
N PHE A 117 -11.70 -8.33 -22.68
CA PHE A 117 -11.06 -7.17 -23.29
C PHE A 117 -11.97 -5.94 -23.19
N THR A 118 -13.23 -6.09 -23.59
CA THR A 118 -14.23 -5.01 -23.52
C THR A 118 -14.42 -4.51 -22.09
N VAL A 119 -14.58 -5.43 -21.13
CA VAL A 119 -14.72 -5.07 -19.70
C VAL A 119 -13.49 -4.31 -19.22
N THR A 120 -12.28 -4.78 -19.55
CA THR A 120 -11.04 -4.11 -19.12
C THR A 120 -10.93 -2.70 -19.70
N VAL A 121 -11.20 -2.51 -20.99
CA VAL A 121 -11.11 -1.19 -21.62
C VAL A 121 -12.14 -0.22 -21.06
N VAL A 122 -13.41 -0.61 -20.98
CA VAL A 122 -14.49 0.25 -20.47
C VAL A 122 -14.22 0.61 -19.00
N SER A 123 -13.86 -0.37 -18.17
CA SER A 123 -13.58 -0.14 -16.76
C SER A 123 -12.33 0.74 -16.57
N SER A 124 -11.32 0.62 -17.42
CA SER A 124 -10.15 1.51 -17.39
C SER A 124 -10.53 2.95 -17.69
N VAL A 125 -11.32 3.18 -18.72
CA VAL A 125 -11.79 4.53 -19.06
C VAL A 125 -12.59 5.14 -17.91
N ILE A 126 -13.50 4.37 -17.30
CA ILE A 126 -14.29 4.82 -16.15
C ILE A 126 -13.38 5.12 -14.95
N PHE A 127 -12.44 4.21 -14.63
CA PHE A 127 -11.53 4.38 -13.51
C PHE A 127 -10.69 5.66 -13.65
N PHE A 128 -10.08 5.89 -14.81
CA PHE A 128 -9.27 7.08 -15.03
C PHE A 128 -10.09 8.35 -15.12
N ALA A 129 -11.31 8.31 -15.67
CA ALA A 129 -12.22 9.48 -15.68
C ALA A 129 -12.63 9.86 -14.26
N VAL A 130 -13.01 8.89 -13.41
CA VAL A 130 -13.33 9.12 -12.00
C VAL A 130 -12.11 9.67 -11.24
N THR A 131 -10.94 9.05 -11.43
CA THR A 131 -9.68 9.53 -10.83
C THR A 131 -9.42 10.99 -11.20
N LEU A 132 -9.53 11.34 -12.47
CA LEU A 132 -9.32 12.71 -12.95
C LEU A 132 -10.32 13.69 -12.32
N LEU A 133 -11.58 13.32 -12.22
CA LEU A 133 -12.62 14.17 -11.59
C LEU A 133 -12.33 14.39 -10.09
N LEU A 134 -11.87 13.34 -9.38
CA LEU A 134 -11.53 13.43 -7.96
C LEU A 134 -10.29 14.31 -7.73
N VAL A 135 -9.29 14.23 -8.62
CA VAL A 135 -8.06 15.02 -8.52
C VAL A 135 -8.30 16.49 -8.84
N ILE A 136 -9.15 16.81 -9.85
CA ILE A 136 -9.44 18.20 -10.25
C ILE A 136 -10.34 18.90 -9.22
N LYS A 137 -11.33 18.18 -8.69
CA LYS A 137 -12.23 18.73 -7.68
C LYS A 137 -11.71 18.33 -6.30
N GLU A 138 -11.02 19.24 -5.62
CA GLU A 138 -10.75 19.13 -4.18
C GLU A 138 -12.09 19.05 -3.44
N SER A 139 -12.65 17.87 -3.29
CA SER A 139 -13.97 17.71 -2.72
C SER A 139 -13.87 17.12 -1.31
N LYS A 140 -14.80 17.51 -0.43
CA LYS A 140 -15.03 16.87 0.87
C LYS A 140 -15.23 15.34 0.74
N ILE A 141 -15.50 14.86 -0.46
CA ILE A 141 -15.65 13.44 -0.80
C ILE A 141 -14.34 12.68 -0.55
N THR A 142 -13.20 13.26 -0.86
CA THR A 142 -11.88 12.65 -0.64
C THR A 142 -11.59 12.46 0.86
N ASP A 143 -11.94 13.46 1.67
CA ASP A 143 -11.83 13.37 3.14
C ASP A 143 -12.77 12.32 3.74
N ILE A 144 -13.99 12.22 3.20
CA ILE A 144 -14.97 11.22 3.63
C ILE A 144 -14.51 9.83 3.26
N ILE A 145 -14.02 9.64 2.03
CA ILE A 145 -13.47 8.36 1.56
C ILE A 145 -12.31 7.92 2.48
N GLY A 146 -11.34 8.79 2.78
CA GLY A 146 -10.22 8.46 3.66
C GLY A 146 -10.64 8.14 5.11
N LYS A 147 -11.58 8.90 5.68
CA LYS A 147 -12.01 8.73 7.08
C LYS A 147 -12.86 7.48 7.32
N PHE A 148 -13.73 7.11 6.39
CA PHE A 148 -14.65 5.97 6.56
C PHE A 148 -14.11 4.70 5.90
N LEU A 149 -13.47 4.85 4.77
CA LEU A 149 -13.05 3.71 3.96
C LEU A 149 -11.88 2.96 4.58
N THR A 150 -10.88 3.68 5.10
CA THR A 150 -9.71 3.05 5.74
C THR A 150 -10.11 2.15 6.94
N PRO A 151 -10.94 2.60 7.90
CA PRO A 151 -11.42 1.71 8.96
C PRO A 151 -12.21 0.50 8.45
N ILE A 152 -13.06 0.67 7.44
CA ILE A 152 -13.83 -0.43 6.84
C ILE A 152 -12.88 -1.48 6.23
N ILE A 153 -11.88 -1.03 5.48
CA ILE A 153 -10.88 -1.91 4.88
C ILE A 153 -10.14 -2.71 5.95
N LEU A 154 -9.72 -2.05 7.03
CA LEU A 154 -9.04 -2.71 8.14
C LEU A 154 -9.92 -3.77 8.81
N VAL A 155 -11.22 -3.50 8.99
CA VAL A 155 -12.17 -4.47 9.54
C VAL A 155 -12.32 -5.68 8.61
N ILE A 156 -12.46 -5.46 7.30
CA ILE A 156 -12.57 -6.55 6.32
C ILE A 156 -11.28 -7.39 6.30
N LEU A 157 -10.11 -6.76 6.27
CA LEU A 157 -8.83 -7.46 6.30
C LEU A 157 -8.62 -8.24 7.59
N LEU A 158 -9.01 -7.66 8.72
CA LEU A 158 -8.97 -8.34 10.01
C LEU A 158 -9.91 -9.57 10.01
N ALA A 159 -11.11 -9.44 9.48
CA ALA A 159 -12.04 -10.55 9.34
C ALA A 159 -11.46 -11.67 8.46
N ILE A 160 -10.92 -11.34 7.28
CA ILE A 160 -10.26 -12.29 6.38
C ILE A 160 -9.07 -12.96 7.09
N THR A 161 -8.28 -12.18 7.82
CA THR A 161 -7.13 -12.71 8.57
C THR A 161 -7.57 -13.68 9.65
N VAL A 162 -8.50 -13.28 10.52
CA VAL A 162 -8.97 -14.13 11.63
C VAL A 162 -9.61 -15.41 11.10
N LEU A 163 -10.52 -15.30 10.15
CA LEU A 163 -11.20 -16.46 9.56
C LEU A 163 -10.23 -17.33 8.74
N GLY A 164 -9.27 -16.73 8.06
CA GLY A 164 -8.26 -17.47 7.31
C GLY A 164 -7.25 -18.19 8.22
N VAL A 165 -6.91 -17.63 9.37
CA VAL A 165 -6.03 -18.28 10.36
C VAL A 165 -6.75 -19.43 11.08
N THR A 166 -8.01 -19.24 11.44
CA THR A 166 -8.82 -20.22 12.19
C THR A 166 -9.52 -21.26 11.30
N GLY A 167 -9.74 -20.94 10.02
CA GLY A 167 -10.37 -21.81 9.03
C GLY A 167 -9.41 -22.85 8.44
N ASP A 168 -9.94 -23.72 7.61
CA ASP A 168 -9.16 -24.76 6.91
C ASP A 168 -8.77 -24.29 5.48
N LEU A 169 -7.70 -23.51 5.38
CA LEU A 169 -7.11 -23.09 4.11
C LEU A 169 -6.02 -24.03 3.59
N GLY A 170 -5.66 -25.08 4.36
CA GLY A 170 -4.56 -25.96 4.07
C GLY A 170 -3.31 -25.64 4.91
N THR A 171 -2.19 -26.28 4.60
CA THR A 171 -0.89 -26.10 5.26
C THR A 171 0.16 -25.62 4.28
N PRO A 172 1.11 -24.78 4.72
CA PRO A 172 2.24 -24.38 3.88
C PRO A 172 3.00 -25.59 3.35
N VAL A 173 3.31 -25.62 2.06
CA VAL A 173 4.11 -26.67 1.43
C VAL A 173 5.51 -26.17 1.15
N HIS A 174 6.48 -27.08 1.11
CA HIS A 174 7.85 -26.73 0.75
C HIS A 174 7.93 -26.39 -0.74
N LYS A 175 8.47 -25.21 -1.08
CA LYS A 175 8.55 -24.73 -2.48
C LYS A 175 9.95 -24.36 -2.94
N VAL A 176 10.77 -23.84 -2.05
CA VAL A 176 12.08 -23.29 -2.40
C VAL A 176 13.10 -23.59 -1.34
N GLU A 177 14.35 -23.88 -1.78
CA GLU A 177 15.46 -24.21 -0.89
C GLU A 177 16.36 -23.01 -0.58
N SER A 178 16.31 -21.94 -1.40
CA SER A 178 17.19 -20.77 -1.25
C SER A 178 16.57 -19.52 -1.82
N GLY A 179 17.15 -18.36 -1.47
CA GLY A 179 16.78 -17.06 -2.05
C GLY A 179 15.53 -16.41 -1.45
N MET A 180 14.93 -16.96 -0.39
CA MET A 180 13.67 -16.50 0.20
C MET A 180 13.72 -15.03 0.63
N PHE A 181 14.78 -14.67 1.38
CA PHE A 181 14.96 -13.30 1.85
C PHE A 181 15.09 -12.31 0.67
N ALA A 182 15.89 -12.65 -0.35
CA ALA A 182 16.07 -11.82 -1.54
C ALA A 182 14.75 -11.66 -2.32
N PHE A 183 13.98 -12.74 -2.45
CA PHE A 183 12.66 -12.67 -3.07
C PHE A 183 11.74 -11.72 -2.32
N GLY A 184 11.61 -11.88 -1.01
CA GLY A 184 10.80 -10.98 -0.18
C GLY A 184 11.28 -9.54 -0.26
N PHE A 185 12.59 -9.30 -0.21
CA PHE A 185 13.19 -7.99 -0.36
C PHE A 185 12.78 -7.30 -1.67
N ILE A 186 12.84 -8.01 -2.80
CA ILE A 186 12.43 -7.50 -4.11
C ILE A 186 10.92 -7.23 -4.12
N GLN A 187 10.10 -8.13 -3.61
CA GLN A 187 8.64 -7.98 -3.58
C GLN A 187 8.20 -6.81 -2.69
N GLY A 188 8.88 -6.59 -1.55
CA GLY A 188 8.62 -5.43 -0.71
C GLY A 188 9.01 -4.11 -1.38
N TYR A 189 10.10 -4.10 -2.14
CA TYR A 189 10.49 -2.93 -2.93
C TYR A 189 9.49 -2.63 -4.06
N GLN A 190 8.88 -3.66 -4.66
CA GLN A 190 7.87 -3.52 -5.70
C GLN A 190 6.55 -2.87 -5.24
N THR A 191 6.29 -2.77 -3.93
CA THR A 191 5.17 -1.97 -3.41
C THR A 191 5.29 -0.50 -3.83
N MET A 192 6.49 -0.02 -4.11
CA MET A 192 6.86 1.36 -4.45
C MET A 192 6.76 2.35 -3.28
N ASP A 193 6.51 1.87 -2.07
CA ASP A 193 6.39 2.70 -0.88
C ASP A 193 7.68 3.46 -0.57
N ALA A 194 8.84 2.84 -0.84
CA ALA A 194 10.14 3.50 -0.68
C ALA A 194 10.28 4.74 -1.58
N LEU A 195 9.78 4.69 -2.81
CA LEU A 195 9.75 5.85 -3.71
C LEU A 195 8.70 6.88 -3.25
N ALA A 196 7.51 6.41 -2.86
CA ALA A 196 6.44 7.27 -2.38
C ALA A 196 6.81 8.00 -1.07
N SER A 197 7.68 7.42 -0.24
CA SER A 197 8.12 8.00 1.03
C SER A 197 8.73 9.40 0.89
N VAL A 198 9.35 9.69 -0.26
CA VAL A 198 9.90 11.01 -0.59
C VAL A 198 8.78 12.06 -0.64
N LEU A 199 7.68 11.76 -1.34
CA LEU A 199 6.51 12.67 -1.42
C LEU A 199 5.76 12.73 -0.09
N PHE A 200 5.57 11.59 0.56
CA PHE A 200 4.88 11.52 1.86
C PHE A 200 5.65 12.26 2.96
N GLY A 201 6.98 12.19 2.93
CA GLY A 201 7.83 12.93 3.84
C GLY A 201 7.60 14.45 3.74
N VAL A 202 7.49 14.99 2.51
CA VAL A 202 7.17 16.40 2.29
C VAL A 202 5.83 16.77 2.90
N VAL A 203 4.79 15.97 2.63
CA VAL A 203 3.42 16.21 3.11
C VAL A 203 3.38 16.25 4.64
N ILE A 204 3.98 15.25 5.27
CA ILE A 204 3.99 15.12 6.73
C ILE A 204 4.78 16.25 7.40
N VAL A 205 5.97 16.59 6.87
CA VAL A 205 6.77 17.69 7.41
C VAL A 205 6.04 19.03 7.29
N LYS A 206 5.40 19.30 6.15
CA LYS A 206 4.53 20.49 5.99
C LYS A 206 3.38 20.50 7.01
N GLY A 207 2.71 19.36 7.20
CA GLY A 207 1.64 19.23 8.19
C GLY A 207 2.11 19.50 9.62
N LEU A 208 3.32 19.06 10.01
CA LEU A 208 3.91 19.36 11.32
C LEU A 208 4.26 20.84 11.47
N LYS A 209 4.86 21.45 10.43
CA LYS A 209 5.13 22.90 10.41
C LYS A 209 3.84 23.73 10.54
N GLY A 210 2.78 23.35 9.86
CA GLY A 210 1.45 23.99 9.96
C GLY A 210 0.86 23.93 11.38
N LYS A 211 1.31 22.99 12.23
CA LYS A 211 0.95 22.87 13.64
C LYS A 211 1.93 23.61 14.58
N GLY A 212 2.89 24.37 14.05
CA GLY A 212 3.91 25.10 14.81
C GLY A 212 5.10 24.25 15.27
N ILE A 213 5.28 23.03 14.73
CA ILE A 213 6.43 22.16 15.01
C ILE A 213 7.45 22.39 13.90
N GLU A 214 8.32 23.39 14.08
CA GLU A 214 9.30 23.81 13.07
C GLU A 214 10.67 23.15 13.25
N ASP A 215 11.04 22.82 14.49
CA ASP A 215 12.33 22.22 14.80
C ASP A 215 12.45 20.81 14.23
N SER A 216 13.53 20.56 13.48
CA SER A 216 13.82 19.29 12.82
C SER A 216 13.99 18.12 13.80
N HIS A 217 14.56 18.38 14.98
CA HIS A 217 14.74 17.36 16.00
C HIS A 217 13.39 16.99 16.64
N GLU A 218 12.54 17.98 16.88
CA GLU A 218 11.19 17.74 17.39
C GLU A 218 10.33 16.98 16.37
N GLN A 219 10.35 17.39 15.10
CA GLN A 219 9.70 16.68 13.99
C GLN A 219 10.14 15.21 13.91
N SER A 220 11.45 14.95 14.01
CA SER A 220 11.99 13.59 14.02
C SER A 220 11.44 12.75 15.18
N GLY A 221 11.27 13.34 16.36
CA GLY A 221 10.67 12.66 17.51
C GLY A 221 9.19 12.26 17.30
N TYR A 222 8.40 13.14 16.67
CA TYR A 222 7.01 12.81 16.29
C TYR A 222 6.97 11.72 15.23
N LEU A 223 7.81 11.83 14.20
CA LEU A 223 7.85 10.87 13.08
C LEU A 223 8.37 9.51 13.49
N THR A 224 9.35 9.44 14.40
CA THR A 224 9.83 8.15 14.92
C THR A 224 8.71 7.42 15.65
N GLY A 225 7.98 8.09 16.54
CA GLY A 225 6.86 7.49 17.25
C GLY A 225 5.73 7.07 16.31
N ALA A 226 5.37 7.93 15.35
CA ALA A 226 4.37 7.64 14.32
C ALA A 226 4.81 6.50 13.40
N GLY A 227 6.09 6.47 13.02
CA GLY A 227 6.67 5.41 12.20
C GLY A 227 6.60 4.05 12.87
N VAL A 228 6.85 3.97 14.18
CA VAL A 228 6.71 2.71 14.94
C VAL A 228 5.26 2.19 14.89
N ILE A 229 4.27 3.09 15.07
CA ILE A 229 2.85 2.71 15.00
C ILE A 229 2.51 2.21 13.60
N ALA A 230 2.92 2.92 12.56
CA ALA A 230 2.70 2.51 11.17
C ALA A 230 3.40 1.19 10.86
N ALA A 231 4.66 0.99 11.31
CA ALA A 231 5.41 -0.25 11.12
C ALA A 231 4.73 -1.46 11.75
N ILE A 232 4.22 -1.31 12.97
CA ILE A 232 3.49 -2.39 13.66
C ILE A 232 2.22 -2.72 12.89
N GLY A 233 1.43 -1.72 12.49
CA GLY A 233 0.19 -1.93 11.75
C GLY A 233 0.42 -2.60 10.40
N LEU A 234 1.35 -2.07 9.59
CA LEU A 234 1.70 -2.64 8.29
C LEU A 234 2.30 -4.04 8.44
N GLY A 235 3.22 -4.22 9.38
CA GLY A 235 3.87 -5.50 9.64
C GLY A 235 2.87 -6.59 10.00
N LEU A 236 1.93 -6.31 10.91
CA LEU A 236 0.89 -7.26 11.30
C LEU A 236 0.04 -7.69 10.10
N ILE A 237 -0.40 -6.75 9.27
CA ILE A 237 -1.20 -7.06 8.09
C ILE A 237 -0.38 -7.85 7.07
N TYR A 238 0.86 -7.44 6.78
CA TYR A 238 1.68 -8.11 5.78
C TYR A 238 2.03 -9.54 6.19
N PHE A 239 2.44 -9.75 7.44
CA PHE A 239 2.69 -11.11 7.94
C PHE A 239 1.43 -11.98 7.93
N SER A 240 0.29 -11.42 8.30
CA SER A 240 -0.98 -12.13 8.23
C SER A 240 -1.32 -12.57 6.81
N LEU A 241 -1.24 -11.65 5.85
CA LEU A 241 -1.53 -11.95 4.45
C LEU A 241 -0.51 -12.92 3.83
N MET A 242 0.78 -12.82 4.19
CA MET A 242 1.81 -13.78 3.77
C MET A 242 1.53 -15.17 4.33
N TYR A 243 1.17 -15.26 5.60
CA TYR A 243 0.82 -16.53 6.21
C TYR A 243 -0.39 -17.18 5.52
N LEU A 244 -1.44 -16.40 5.24
CA LEU A 244 -2.60 -16.91 4.48
C LEU A 244 -2.20 -17.38 3.08
N GLY A 245 -1.33 -16.61 2.40
CA GLY A 245 -0.75 -17.01 1.13
C GLY A 245 0.05 -18.31 1.24
N ALA A 246 0.86 -18.48 2.28
CA ALA A 246 1.61 -19.69 2.52
C ALA A 246 0.69 -20.90 2.74
N ARG A 247 -0.43 -20.74 3.44
CA ARG A 247 -1.40 -21.83 3.68
C ARG A 247 -2.05 -22.34 2.39
N ILE A 248 -2.25 -21.48 1.39
CA ILE A 248 -2.77 -21.89 0.08
C ILE A 248 -1.68 -22.26 -0.94
N SER A 249 -0.44 -22.36 -0.50
CA SER A 249 0.69 -22.63 -1.41
C SER A 249 0.63 -23.99 -2.10
N GLY A 250 -0.12 -24.97 -1.57
CA GLY A 250 -0.39 -26.26 -2.18
C GLY A 250 -1.49 -26.28 -3.24
N VAL A 251 -2.21 -25.15 -3.43
CA VAL A 251 -3.32 -25.10 -4.39
C VAL A 251 -2.79 -24.80 -5.79
N GLU A 252 -3.10 -25.68 -6.76
CA GLU A 252 -2.80 -25.43 -8.17
C GLU A 252 -3.52 -24.19 -8.70
N ASN A 253 -2.87 -23.42 -9.60
CA ASN A 253 -3.39 -22.17 -10.20
C ASN A 253 -3.44 -20.94 -9.29
N SER A 254 -2.84 -20.95 -8.10
CA SER A 254 -2.76 -19.77 -7.24
C SER A 254 -1.60 -18.81 -7.59
N ALA A 255 -0.86 -19.06 -8.67
CA ALA A 255 0.39 -18.39 -8.98
C ALA A 255 0.26 -16.90 -9.40
N ALA A 256 -0.90 -16.45 -9.88
CA ALA A 256 -1.08 -15.04 -10.21
C ALA A 256 -1.27 -14.20 -8.94
N THR A 257 -0.51 -13.11 -8.82
CA THR A 257 -0.47 -12.25 -7.62
C THR A 257 -1.86 -11.74 -7.20
N THR A 258 -2.68 -11.34 -8.15
CA THR A 258 -4.06 -10.87 -7.92
C THR A 258 -5.02 -12.02 -7.59
N ALA A 259 -4.88 -13.17 -8.25
CA ALA A 259 -5.72 -14.34 -8.03
C ALA A 259 -5.57 -14.90 -6.61
N SER A 260 -4.38 -14.86 -6.05
CA SER A 260 -4.08 -15.34 -4.70
C SER A 260 -4.89 -14.65 -3.62
N ALA A 261 -4.92 -13.33 -3.65
CA ALA A 261 -5.62 -12.53 -2.65
C ALA A 261 -7.14 -12.71 -2.77
N LEU A 262 -7.67 -12.80 -4.00
CA LEU A 262 -9.08 -13.10 -4.25
C LEU A 262 -9.47 -14.51 -3.78
N TYR A 263 -8.60 -15.49 -4.03
CA TYR A 263 -8.83 -16.86 -3.56
C TYR A 263 -8.91 -16.93 -2.04
N ILE A 264 -7.99 -16.27 -1.32
CA ILE A 264 -8.03 -16.19 0.15
C ILE A 264 -9.35 -15.56 0.61
N ALA A 265 -9.76 -14.44 0.01
CA ALA A 265 -11.00 -13.77 0.38
C ALA A 265 -12.24 -14.64 0.11
N GLU A 266 -12.27 -15.39 -1.00
CA GLU A 266 -13.34 -16.30 -1.35
C GLU A 266 -13.36 -17.54 -0.44
N ALA A 267 -12.21 -18.11 -0.12
CA ALA A 267 -12.10 -19.29 0.76
C ALA A 267 -12.45 -18.96 2.22
N THR A 268 -12.32 -17.70 2.66
CA THR A 268 -12.61 -17.28 4.03
C THR A 268 -14.04 -16.79 4.23
N LEU A 269 -14.59 -16.02 3.31
CA LEU A 269 -15.89 -15.34 3.41
C LEU A 269 -16.84 -15.68 2.24
N GLY A 270 -16.47 -16.66 1.39
CA GLY A 270 -17.25 -17.02 0.22
C GLY A 270 -17.32 -15.90 -0.83
N SER A 271 -18.36 -15.92 -1.65
CA SER A 271 -18.57 -14.90 -2.70
C SER A 271 -18.68 -13.46 -2.16
N ILE A 272 -19.17 -13.30 -0.92
CA ILE A 272 -19.21 -12.00 -0.25
C ILE A 272 -17.79 -11.51 0.03
N GLY A 273 -16.89 -12.39 0.45
CA GLY A 273 -15.48 -12.05 0.69
C GLY A 273 -14.79 -11.56 -0.58
N LYS A 274 -15.03 -12.24 -1.70
CA LYS A 274 -14.49 -11.83 -3.00
C LYS A 274 -14.95 -10.43 -3.41
N MET A 275 -16.25 -10.14 -3.29
CA MET A 275 -16.80 -8.81 -3.59
C MET A 275 -16.28 -7.76 -2.62
N ALA A 276 -16.29 -8.04 -1.31
CA ALA A 276 -15.81 -7.13 -0.29
C ALA A 276 -14.33 -6.79 -0.49
N PHE A 277 -13.49 -7.79 -0.83
CA PHE A 277 -12.08 -7.58 -1.11
C PHE A 277 -11.87 -6.74 -2.38
N GLY A 278 -12.64 -6.98 -3.45
CA GLY A 278 -12.62 -6.18 -4.66
C GLY A 278 -12.99 -4.71 -4.40
N ILE A 279 -14.02 -4.47 -3.58
CA ILE A 279 -14.39 -3.12 -3.13
C ILE A 279 -13.28 -2.49 -2.30
N CYS A 280 -12.63 -3.26 -1.41
CA CYS A 280 -11.49 -2.78 -0.63
C CYS A 280 -10.34 -2.33 -1.53
N VAL A 281 -10.00 -3.11 -2.55
CA VAL A 281 -8.93 -2.76 -3.50
C VAL A 281 -9.27 -1.48 -4.26
N ALA A 282 -10.50 -1.35 -4.76
CA ALA A 282 -10.96 -0.14 -5.43
C ALA A 282 -10.88 1.07 -4.50
N ALA A 283 -11.32 0.90 -3.28
CA ALA A 283 -11.34 1.92 -2.25
C ALA A 283 -9.92 2.40 -1.86
N VAL A 284 -9.01 1.47 -1.57
CA VAL A 284 -7.59 1.77 -1.29
C VAL A 284 -6.96 2.49 -2.47
N SER A 285 -7.29 2.06 -3.69
CA SER A 285 -6.79 2.65 -4.92
C SER A 285 -7.15 4.14 -5.02
N TYR A 286 -8.42 4.49 -4.83
CA TYR A 286 -8.85 5.89 -4.85
C TYR A 286 -8.28 6.72 -3.69
N THR A 287 -8.23 6.16 -2.49
CA THR A 287 -7.62 6.83 -1.32
C THR A 287 -6.16 7.16 -1.58
N HIS A 288 -5.39 6.20 -2.07
CA HIS A 288 -3.96 6.38 -2.33
C HIS A 288 -3.67 7.39 -3.46
N LEU A 289 -4.54 7.48 -4.46
CA LEU A 289 -4.41 8.44 -5.56
C LEU A 289 -4.75 9.87 -5.14
N THR A 290 -5.64 10.05 -4.16
CA THR A 290 -6.15 11.37 -3.78
C THR A 290 -5.42 12.00 -2.59
N LEU A 291 -4.82 11.19 -1.69
CA LEU A 291 -4.08 11.69 -0.53
C LEU A 291 -2.96 12.70 -0.86
N PRO A 292 -2.13 12.52 -1.90
CA PRO A 292 -1.10 13.49 -2.25
C PRO A 292 -1.65 14.83 -2.76
N THR A 293 -2.88 14.87 -3.26
CA THR A 293 -3.49 16.06 -3.88
C THR A 293 -4.26 16.92 -2.87
N THR A 294 -4.67 16.34 -1.73
CA THR A 294 -5.43 17.05 -0.69
C THR A 294 -4.55 17.76 0.34
N SER A 295 -3.24 17.65 0.25
CA SER A 295 -2.31 18.28 1.18
C SER A 295 -2.03 19.75 0.88
N ARG A 296 -3.08 20.56 0.58
CA ARG A 296 -3.05 21.99 0.80
C ARG A 296 -3.50 22.25 2.24
N VAL A 297 -2.59 22.11 3.18
CA VAL A 297 -2.65 22.71 4.50
C VAL A 297 -1.32 23.38 4.77
#